data_872eacd62a0f96bc88711068e0c4ba9d
#
_entry.id   872eacd62a0f96bc88711068e0c4ba9d
#
_cell.length_a   1.000
_cell.length_b   1.000
_cell.length_c   1.000
_cell.angle_alpha   90.00
_cell.angle_beta   90.00
_cell.angle_gamma   90.00
#
_symmetry.space_group_name_H-M   'P 1'
#
loop_
_entity.id
_entity.type
_entity.pdbx_description
1 polymer ?
#
loop_
_entity_poly.entity_id
_entity_poly.type
_entity_poly.pdbx_seq_one_letter_code
_entity_poly.pdbx_strand_id
1 'polypeptide(L)'
;MTVDDMEMLPDDEWAYELVEGVLIRMPHSGGEASRIARRLAGRLGDFVDDYALGDVTGADGGYILDSTRPKETELVPDVGFMRADRVPPRTSPAYAKPWPGAPDLAVEVVSPSQYRPEMAEKAKTYLFYGTRLVWVIWPRYQQVDIGRPGDVEPSMTLGVTDTLDGEDIVRGFSYPIADLFR
;
A
#
# COMPACT_ATOMS: atom_id res chain seq x y z
N MET A 1 2.23 20.42 8.26
CA MET A 1 0.86 20.18 7.76
C MET A 1 0.27 18.99 8.52
N THR A 2 -1.02 18.97 8.71
CA THR A 2 -1.75 17.86 9.34
C THR A 2 -2.65 17.17 8.30
N VAL A 3 -3.20 16.02 8.65
CA VAL A 3 -4.20 15.33 7.80
C VAL A 3 -5.43 16.21 7.58
N ASP A 4 -5.91 16.92 8.62
CA ASP A 4 -7.00 17.88 8.49
C ASP A 4 -6.68 19.02 7.49
N ASP A 5 -5.43 19.50 7.47
CA ASP A 5 -5.00 20.51 6.49
C ASP A 5 -4.99 19.95 5.06
N MET A 6 -4.64 18.66 4.91
CA MET A 6 -4.62 17.98 3.61
C MET A 6 -6.03 17.77 3.05
N GLU A 7 -7.03 17.47 3.91
CA GLU A 7 -8.44 17.38 3.51
C GLU A 7 -9.00 18.73 2.97
N MET A 8 -8.35 19.85 3.29
CA MET A 8 -8.76 21.20 2.84
C MET A 8 -8.05 21.65 1.54
N LEU A 9 -7.16 20.83 0.99
CA LEU A 9 -6.54 21.13 -0.29
C LEU A 9 -7.58 21.20 -1.41
N PRO A 10 -7.36 22.04 -2.44
CA PRO A 10 -8.24 22.07 -3.59
C PRO A 10 -8.21 20.73 -4.32
N ASP A 11 -9.36 20.33 -4.86
CA ASP A 11 -9.45 19.19 -5.76
C ASP A 11 -8.76 19.57 -7.09
N ASP A 12 -7.54 19.11 -7.24
CA ASP A 12 -6.71 19.34 -8.40
C ASP A 12 -6.28 18.01 -9.05
N GLU A 13 -5.42 18.07 -10.05
CA GLU A 13 -4.95 16.91 -10.81
C GLU A 13 -3.87 16.08 -10.12
N TRP A 14 -3.62 16.28 -8.80
CA TRP A 14 -2.54 15.62 -8.08
C TRP A 14 -3.06 14.75 -6.93
N ALA A 15 -2.40 13.62 -6.75
CA ALA A 15 -2.52 12.86 -5.51
C ALA A 15 -1.50 13.38 -4.50
N TYR A 16 -1.84 13.31 -3.22
CA TYR A 16 -0.99 13.80 -2.14
C TYR A 16 -0.79 12.74 -1.07
N GLU A 17 0.40 12.75 -0.49
CA GLU A 17 0.76 12.01 0.71
C GLU A 17 1.36 12.97 1.73
N LEU A 18 1.29 12.61 3.00
CA LEU A 18 1.86 13.38 4.09
C LEU A 18 2.91 12.51 4.80
N VAL A 19 4.16 12.99 4.86
CA VAL A 19 5.23 12.29 5.57
C VAL A 19 5.84 13.22 6.59
N GLU A 20 5.71 12.90 7.86
CA GLU A 20 6.18 13.72 8.99
C GLU A 20 5.75 15.20 8.87
N GLY A 21 4.52 15.46 8.45
CA GLY A 21 3.98 16.80 8.25
C GLY A 21 4.44 17.52 6.98
N VAL A 22 5.19 16.84 6.10
CA VAL A 22 5.61 17.35 4.78
C VAL A 22 4.69 16.81 3.71
N LEU A 23 4.05 17.70 2.96
CA LEU A 23 3.19 17.33 1.82
C LEU A 23 4.04 16.88 0.64
N ILE A 24 3.80 15.68 0.16
CA ILE A 24 4.41 15.09 -1.02
C ILE A 24 3.37 14.99 -2.11
N ARG A 25 3.65 15.59 -3.26
CA ARG A 25 2.79 15.54 -4.44
C ARG A 25 3.18 14.37 -5.32
N MET A 26 2.22 13.51 -5.62
CA MET A 26 2.41 12.30 -6.40
C MET A 26 1.79 12.46 -7.79
N PRO A 27 2.49 12.05 -8.86
CA PRO A 27 1.87 11.98 -10.18
C PRO A 27 0.88 10.81 -10.22
N HIS A 28 -0.14 10.92 -11.06
CA HIS A 28 -1.05 9.80 -11.30
C HIS A 28 -0.31 8.59 -11.86
N SER A 29 -0.73 7.42 -11.43
CA SER A 29 -0.19 6.14 -11.90
C SER A 29 -0.44 5.96 -13.40
N GLY A 30 0.56 5.48 -14.13
CA GLY A 30 0.42 5.11 -15.54
C GLY A 30 -0.51 3.89 -15.72
N GLY A 31 -1.04 3.71 -16.93
CA GLY A 31 -2.00 2.65 -17.25
C GLY A 31 -1.51 1.23 -16.90
N GLU A 32 -0.22 0.94 -17.05
CA GLU A 32 0.35 -0.36 -16.69
C GLU A 32 0.33 -0.59 -15.18
N ALA A 33 0.81 0.36 -14.39
CA ALA A 33 0.82 0.28 -12.93
C ALA A 33 -0.61 0.14 -12.39
N SER A 34 -1.53 0.99 -12.85
CA SER A 34 -2.95 0.93 -12.49
C SER A 34 -3.60 -0.42 -12.83
N ARG A 35 -3.29 -1.02 -14.00
CA ARG A 35 -3.79 -2.34 -14.40
C ARG A 35 -3.29 -3.44 -13.47
N ILE A 36 -2.01 -3.40 -13.10
CA ILE A 36 -1.40 -4.39 -12.19
C ILE A 36 -2.03 -4.25 -10.79
N ALA A 37 -2.09 -3.03 -10.26
CA ALA A 37 -2.69 -2.75 -8.96
C ALA A 37 -4.15 -3.25 -8.89
N ARG A 38 -4.97 -2.88 -9.88
CA ARG A 38 -6.38 -3.33 -9.96
C ARG A 38 -6.51 -4.86 -10.02
N ARG A 39 -5.62 -5.53 -10.78
CA ARG A 39 -5.65 -7.00 -10.90
C ARG A 39 -5.33 -7.67 -9.57
N LEU A 40 -4.28 -7.18 -8.89
CA LEU A 40 -3.90 -7.70 -7.58
C LEU A 40 -4.96 -7.40 -6.54
N ALA A 41 -5.47 -6.16 -6.49
CA ALA A 41 -6.54 -5.76 -5.56
C ALA A 41 -7.79 -6.64 -5.71
N GLY A 42 -8.20 -6.95 -6.96
CA GLY A 42 -9.35 -7.83 -7.20
C GLY A 42 -9.11 -9.25 -6.66
N ARG A 43 -7.94 -9.84 -6.92
CA ARG A 43 -7.64 -11.21 -6.45
C ARG A 43 -7.44 -11.30 -4.95
N LEU A 44 -6.79 -10.27 -4.37
CA LEU A 44 -6.60 -10.19 -2.94
C LEU A 44 -7.95 -9.94 -2.23
N GLY A 45 -8.77 -9.03 -2.78
CA GLY A 45 -10.10 -8.73 -2.25
C GLY A 45 -11.02 -9.94 -2.25
N ASP A 46 -11.16 -10.64 -3.39
CA ASP A 46 -11.96 -11.88 -3.49
C ASP A 46 -11.53 -12.88 -2.40
N PHE A 47 -10.21 -13.08 -2.23
CA PHE A 47 -9.69 -14.01 -1.22
C PHE A 47 -9.97 -13.54 0.21
N VAL A 48 -9.75 -12.27 0.49
CA VAL A 48 -9.99 -11.66 1.81
C VAL A 48 -11.47 -11.75 2.19
N ASP A 49 -12.37 -11.51 1.24
CA ASP A 49 -13.81 -11.61 1.43
C ASP A 49 -14.25 -13.05 1.67
N ASP A 50 -13.77 -14.01 0.87
CA ASP A 50 -14.10 -15.43 0.98
C ASP A 50 -13.74 -16.01 2.35
N TYR A 51 -12.67 -15.54 2.95
CA TYR A 51 -12.17 -16.01 4.25
C TYR A 51 -12.44 -15.05 5.42
N ALA A 52 -13.15 -13.93 5.17
CA ALA A 52 -13.47 -12.90 6.16
C ALA A 52 -12.24 -12.39 6.94
N LEU A 53 -11.11 -12.17 6.25
CA LEU A 53 -9.83 -11.82 6.87
C LEU A 53 -9.72 -10.34 7.22
N GLY A 54 -10.46 -9.47 6.55
CA GLY A 54 -10.39 -8.02 6.70
C GLY A 54 -11.00 -7.28 5.52
N ASP A 55 -10.33 -6.22 5.09
CA ASP A 55 -10.76 -5.44 3.93
C ASP A 55 -9.55 -5.00 3.10
N VAL A 56 -9.76 -4.79 1.79
CA VAL A 56 -8.73 -4.39 0.82
C VAL A 56 -9.10 -3.05 0.20
N THR A 57 -8.19 -2.08 0.28
CA THR A 57 -8.32 -0.79 -0.39
C THR A 57 -7.55 -0.77 -1.71
N GLY A 58 -8.02 0.05 -2.65
CA GLY A 58 -7.30 0.40 -3.87
C GLY A 58 -6.50 1.70 -3.72
N ALA A 59 -6.02 2.22 -4.84
CA ALA A 59 -5.08 3.34 -4.95
C ALA A 59 -5.56 4.70 -4.41
N ASP A 60 -6.81 4.81 -3.98
CA ASP A 60 -7.36 6.04 -3.36
C ASP A 60 -7.61 5.85 -1.84
N GLY A 61 -7.25 4.68 -1.29
CA GLY A 61 -7.44 4.34 0.12
C GLY A 61 -6.27 4.80 0.99
N GLY A 62 -6.42 5.92 1.69
CA GLY A 62 -5.41 6.47 2.59
C GLY A 62 -5.34 5.76 3.94
N TYR A 63 -4.15 5.77 4.55
CA TYR A 63 -3.87 5.25 5.88
C TYR A 63 -3.11 6.29 6.70
N ILE A 64 -3.65 6.67 7.86
CA ILE A 64 -2.99 7.56 8.82
C ILE A 64 -2.04 6.72 9.66
N LEU A 65 -0.78 6.64 9.23
CA LEU A 65 0.24 5.83 9.89
C LEU A 65 0.63 6.39 11.25
N ASP A 66 0.69 7.71 11.34
CA ASP A 66 0.97 8.43 12.58
C ASP A 66 0.11 9.71 12.64
N SER A 67 -0.62 9.87 13.74
CA SER A 67 -1.43 11.04 14.05
C SER A 67 -0.77 12.00 15.05
N THR A 68 0.51 11.86 15.31
CA THR A 68 1.25 12.68 16.28
C THR A 68 1.51 14.07 15.72
N ARG A 69 0.75 15.04 16.19
CA ARG A 69 0.90 16.44 15.77
C ARG A 69 2.23 17.06 16.26
N PRO A 70 2.86 17.92 15.48
CA PRO A 70 2.46 18.40 14.15
C PRO A 70 3.05 17.59 12.98
N LYS A 71 3.58 16.41 13.21
CA LYS A 71 4.28 15.57 12.24
C LYS A 71 3.47 14.33 11.88
N GLU A 72 2.26 14.55 11.42
CA GLU A 72 1.39 13.44 10.99
C GLU A 72 1.92 12.80 9.70
N THR A 73 1.62 11.51 9.53
CA THR A 73 2.00 10.74 8.34
C THR A 73 0.77 10.01 7.81
N GLU A 74 0.44 10.28 6.55
CA GLU A 74 -0.60 9.58 5.79
C GLU A 74 -0.01 9.12 4.46
N LEU A 75 -0.13 7.83 4.16
CA LEU A 75 0.27 7.24 2.89
C LEU A 75 -0.91 6.56 2.20
N VAL A 76 -0.84 6.53 0.86
CA VAL A 76 -1.85 5.92 0.00
C VAL A 76 -1.17 4.85 -0.83
N PRO A 77 -1.22 3.56 -0.42
CA PRO A 77 -0.68 2.47 -1.21
C PRO A 77 -1.55 2.19 -2.44
N ASP A 78 -0.96 1.66 -3.52
CA ASP A 78 -1.73 1.20 -4.69
C ASP A 78 -2.71 0.06 -4.34
N VAL A 79 -2.35 -0.78 -3.35
CA VAL A 79 -3.25 -1.75 -2.71
C VAL A 79 -2.89 -1.85 -1.22
N GLY A 80 -3.88 -1.70 -0.35
CA GLY A 80 -3.72 -1.90 1.10
C GLY A 80 -4.61 -3.03 1.60
N PHE A 81 -4.14 -3.82 2.56
CA PHE A 81 -4.96 -4.77 3.31
C PHE A 81 -4.90 -4.45 4.80
N MET A 82 -6.04 -4.42 5.44
CA MET A 82 -6.17 -4.29 6.90
C MET A 82 -7.01 -5.44 7.46
N ARG A 83 -6.51 -6.07 8.52
CA ARG A 83 -7.21 -7.18 9.18
C ARG A 83 -8.55 -6.73 9.77
N ALA A 84 -9.51 -7.66 9.81
CA ALA A 84 -10.89 -7.40 10.22
C ALA A 84 -11.03 -6.75 11.61
N ASP A 85 -10.14 -7.07 12.55
CA ASP A 85 -10.14 -6.50 13.91
C ASP A 85 -9.62 -5.06 13.97
N ARG A 86 -9.05 -4.54 12.87
CA ARG A 86 -8.50 -3.19 12.74
C ARG A 86 -9.30 -2.28 11.80
N VAL A 87 -10.07 -2.87 10.89
CA VAL A 87 -10.93 -2.11 9.96
C VAL A 87 -11.94 -1.28 10.75
N PRO A 88 -12.07 0.03 10.49
CA PRO A 88 -13.09 0.86 11.14
C PRO A 88 -14.49 0.28 10.89
N PRO A 89 -15.37 0.29 11.89
CA PRO A 89 -16.75 -0.15 11.70
C PRO A 89 -17.45 0.62 10.56
N ARG A 90 -18.16 -0.06 9.67
CA ARG A 90 -18.89 0.57 8.54
C ARG A 90 -19.88 1.64 8.96
N THR A 91 -20.33 1.63 10.21
CA THR A 91 -21.21 2.64 10.81
C THR A 91 -20.45 3.84 11.39
N SER A 92 -19.12 3.77 11.46
CA SER A 92 -18.27 4.86 11.95
C SER A 92 -17.98 5.88 10.84
N PRO A 93 -17.96 7.19 11.15
CA PRO A 93 -17.47 8.20 10.22
C PRO A 93 -16.01 7.93 9.73
N ALA A 94 -15.20 7.27 10.54
CA ALA A 94 -13.83 6.89 10.18
C ALA A 94 -13.75 5.91 9.00
N TYR A 95 -14.82 5.16 8.71
CA TYR A 95 -14.84 4.23 7.58
C TYR A 95 -14.77 4.96 6.21
N ALA A 96 -15.33 6.15 6.12
CA ALA A 96 -15.34 6.96 4.90
C ALA A 96 -14.14 7.91 4.77
N LYS A 97 -13.20 7.85 5.70
CA LYS A 97 -11.97 8.67 5.74
C LYS A 97 -10.74 7.78 5.61
N PRO A 98 -9.52 8.36 5.47
CA PRO A 98 -8.30 7.58 5.62
C PRO A 98 -8.31 6.77 6.92
N TRP A 99 -7.95 5.49 6.83
CA TRP A 99 -8.07 4.59 7.98
C TRP A 99 -6.94 4.79 8.99
N PRO A 100 -7.25 4.77 10.28
CA PRO A 100 -6.24 4.95 11.31
C PRO A 100 -5.31 3.74 11.44
N GLY A 101 -4.02 3.99 11.48
CA GLY A 101 -2.95 3.00 11.58
C GLY A 101 -2.48 2.45 10.23
N ALA A 102 -1.27 1.93 10.21
CA ALA A 102 -0.67 1.37 9.00
C ALA A 102 -1.44 0.12 8.52
N PRO A 103 -1.56 -0.13 7.20
CA PRO A 103 -2.13 -1.38 6.69
C PRO A 103 -1.27 -2.58 7.12
N ASP A 104 -1.85 -3.77 7.25
CA ASP A 104 -1.07 -4.98 7.57
C ASP A 104 -0.23 -5.43 6.37
N LEU A 105 -0.73 -5.23 5.13
CA LEU A 105 0.02 -5.36 3.88
C LEU A 105 -0.12 -4.07 3.08
N ALA A 106 1.00 -3.51 2.62
CA ALA A 106 1.04 -2.42 1.64
C ALA A 106 1.65 -2.91 0.32
N VAL A 107 1.07 -2.50 -0.80
CA VAL A 107 1.58 -2.80 -2.14
C VAL A 107 1.78 -1.51 -2.91
N GLU A 108 2.96 -1.34 -3.49
CA GLU A 108 3.31 -0.25 -4.38
C GLU A 108 3.66 -0.81 -5.77
N VAL A 109 3.10 -0.23 -6.82
CA VAL A 109 3.39 -0.59 -8.21
C VAL A 109 4.16 0.54 -8.86
N VAL A 110 5.44 0.32 -9.09
CA VAL A 110 6.38 1.36 -9.49
C VAL A 110 6.09 1.89 -10.90
N SER A 111 5.91 3.20 -11.00
CA SER A 111 5.79 3.91 -12.26
C SER A 111 7.18 4.17 -12.91
N PRO A 112 7.26 4.37 -14.24
CA PRO A 112 8.55 4.54 -14.94
C PRO A 112 9.42 5.72 -14.47
N SER A 113 8.82 6.71 -13.79
CA SER A 113 9.50 7.90 -13.25
C SER A 113 10.05 7.70 -11.83
N GLN A 114 9.73 6.59 -11.16
CA GLN A 114 10.15 6.32 -9.79
C GLN A 114 11.41 5.44 -9.75
N TYR A 115 12.22 5.58 -8.70
CA TYR A 115 13.52 4.91 -8.57
C TYR A 115 13.57 4.03 -7.33
N ARG A 116 14.50 3.04 -7.35
CA ARG A 116 14.68 2.09 -6.24
C ARG A 116 14.90 2.77 -4.87
N PRO A 117 15.75 3.81 -4.71
CA PRO A 117 15.93 4.46 -3.41
C PRO A 117 14.65 5.09 -2.86
N GLU A 118 13.86 5.75 -3.69
CA GLU A 118 12.60 6.37 -3.31
C GLU A 118 11.60 5.30 -2.80
N MET A 119 11.44 4.23 -3.54
CA MET A 119 10.53 3.14 -3.17
C MET A 119 11.02 2.37 -1.94
N ALA A 120 12.33 2.22 -1.77
CA ALA A 120 12.91 1.63 -0.57
C ALA A 120 12.61 2.48 0.68
N GLU A 121 12.72 3.81 0.61
CA GLU A 121 12.36 4.70 1.71
C GLU A 121 10.84 4.67 2.00
N LYS A 122 9.99 4.62 0.97
CA LYS A 122 8.55 4.48 1.16
C LYS A 122 8.20 3.14 1.84
N ALA A 123 8.81 2.04 1.42
CA ALA A 123 8.64 0.74 2.05
C ALA A 123 9.09 0.74 3.52
N LYS A 124 10.25 1.35 3.82
CA LYS A 124 10.73 1.52 5.20
C LYS A 124 9.76 2.34 6.05
N THR A 125 9.16 3.38 5.49
CA THR A 125 8.16 4.20 6.18
C THR A 125 6.97 3.35 6.59
N TYR A 126 6.41 2.53 5.69
CA TYR A 126 5.34 1.58 6.04
C TYR A 126 5.76 0.65 7.18
N LEU A 127 6.92 0.00 7.05
CA LEU A 127 7.42 -0.95 8.05
C LEU A 127 7.68 -0.30 9.41
N PHE A 128 8.23 0.92 9.41
CA PHE A 128 8.49 1.69 10.63
C PHE A 128 7.21 1.98 11.42
N TYR A 129 6.12 2.30 10.73
CA TYR A 129 4.82 2.60 11.34
C TYR A 129 3.94 1.35 11.56
N GLY A 130 4.46 0.14 11.33
CA GLY A 130 3.83 -1.10 11.76
C GLY A 130 3.19 -1.95 10.68
N THR A 131 3.34 -1.61 9.39
CA THR A 131 3.02 -2.53 8.30
C THR A 131 3.90 -3.79 8.44
N ARG A 132 3.29 -4.96 8.29
CA ARG A 132 3.96 -6.23 8.54
C ARG A 132 4.51 -6.87 7.27
N LEU A 133 3.98 -6.49 6.11
CA LEU A 133 4.42 -7.00 4.81
C LEU A 133 4.30 -5.87 3.77
N VAL A 134 5.35 -5.66 2.99
CA VAL A 134 5.36 -4.69 1.89
C VAL A 134 5.76 -5.39 0.61
N TRP A 135 4.99 -5.20 -0.46
CA TRP A 135 5.33 -5.66 -1.80
C TRP A 135 5.57 -4.44 -2.70
N VAL A 136 6.78 -4.33 -3.25
CA VAL A 136 7.12 -3.31 -4.25
C VAL A 136 7.24 -3.99 -5.60
N ILE A 137 6.26 -3.76 -6.47
CA ILE A 137 6.16 -4.39 -7.79
C ILE A 137 6.88 -3.53 -8.83
N TRP A 138 7.82 -4.14 -9.55
CA TRP A 138 8.63 -3.52 -10.59
C TRP A 138 8.20 -4.00 -11.98
N PRO A 139 7.26 -3.36 -12.68
CA PRO A 139 6.74 -3.82 -13.96
C PRO A 139 7.86 -3.99 -15.01
N ARG A 140 8.76 -3.01 -15.10
CA ARG A 140 9.89 -3.03 -16.05
C ARG A 140 10.79 -4.26 -15.91
N TYR A 141 10.95 -4.78 -14.70
CA TYR A 141 11.82 -5.93 -14.42
C TYR A 141 11.04 -7.22 -14.22
N GLN A 142 9.71 -7.14 -14.20
CA GLN A 142 8.81 -8.23 -13.84
C GLN A 142 9.21 -8.91 -12.52
N GLN A 143 9.49 -8.09 -11.52
CA GLN A 143 9.96 -8.52 -10.20
C GLN A 143 9.09 -7.88 -9.10
N VAL A 144 9.14 -8.51 -7.92
CA VAL A 144 8.54 -7.99 -6.70
C VAL A 144 9.57 -8.06 -5.57
N ASP A 145 9.87 -6.92 -4.97
CA ASP A 145 10.65 -6.85 -3.75
C ASP A 145 9.74 -7.03 -2.54
N ILE A 146 10.15 -7.85 -1.59
CA ILE A 146 9.43 -8.17 -0.36
C ILE A 146 10.12 -7.49 0.81
N GLY A 147 9.40 -6.68 1.57
CA GLY A 147 9.86 -6.03 2.80
C GLY A 147 9.12 -6.55 4.02
N ARG A 148 9.87 -6.78 5.12
CA ARG A 148 9.35 -7.24 6.41
C ARG A 148 9.91 -6.38 7.56
N PRO A 149 9.26 -6.33 8.73
CA PRO A 149 9.79 -5.60 9.87
C PRO A 149 11.22 -5.97 10.21
N GLY A 150 12.09 -4.96 10.32
CA GLY A 150 13.51 -5.13 10.60
C GLY A 150 14.41 -5.18 9.37
N ASP A 151 13.84 -5.28 8.17
CA ASP A 151 14.62 -5.23 6.93
C ASP A 151 15.17 -3.82 6.66
N VAL A 152 16.46 -3.73 6.35
CA VAL A 152 17.10 -2.48 5.88
C VAL A 152 16.99 -2.36 4.36
N GLU A 153 17.05 -3.49 3.69
CA GLU A 153 16.84 -3.69 2.24
C GLU A 153 15.76 -4.76 2.07
N PRO A 154 15.16 -4.92 0.88
CA PRO A 154 14.20 -5.99 0.66
C PRO A 154 14.78 -7.36 1.06
N SER A 155 14.06 -8.08 1.89
CA SER A 155 14.51 -9.40 2.37
C SER A 155 14.54 -10.45 1.26
N MET A 156 13.80 -10.21 0.17
CA MET A 156 13.72 -11.11 -0.99
C MET A 156 13.26 -10.32 -2.23
N THR A 157 13.78 -10.73 -3.39
CA THR A 157 13.25 -10.31 -4.70
C THR A 157 12.75 -11.53 -5.45
N LEU A 158 11.48 -11.52 -5.81
CA LEU A 158 10.81 -12.58 -6.55
C LEU A 158 10.69 -12.23 -8.03
N GLY A 159 10.78 -13.23 -8.92
CA GLY A 159 10.60 -13.09 -10.37
C GLY A 159 9.38 -13.83 -10.91
N VAL A 160 9.22 -13.83 -12.23
CA VAL A 160 8.03 -14.40 -12.92
C VAL A 160 7.80 -15.89 -12.69
N THR A 161 8.80 -16.64 -12.30
CA THR A 161 8.68 -18.07 -11.97
C THR A 161 8.27 -18.34 -10.54
N ASP A 162 8.23 -17.29 -9.71
CA ASP A 162 7.90 -17.36 -8.31
C ASP A 162 6.42 -17.05 -8.06
N THR A 163 6.03 -17.15 -6.81
CA THR A 163 4.66 -16.93 -6.36
C THR A 163 4.69 -15.97 -5.18
N LEU A 164 3.83 -14.93 -5.20
CA LEU A 164 3.56 -14.12 -4.03
C LEU A 164 2.86 -14.98 -2.98
N ASP A 165 3.28 -14.82 -1.73
CA ASP A 165 2.69 -15.49 -0.57
C ASP A 165 2.25 -14.41 0.43
N GLY A 166 1.01 -14.49 0.91
CA GLY A 166 0.47 -13.60 1.93
C GLY A 166 1.03 -13.83 3.33
N GLU A 167 1.88 -14.84 3.50
CA GLU A 167 2.55 -15.23 4.75
C GLU A 167 1.52 -15.43 5.89
N ASP A 168 1.85 -14.99 7.10
CA ASP A 168 0.92 -14.98 8.23
C ASP A 168 -0.01 -13.74 8.24
N ILE A 169 0.19 -12.83 7.31
CA ILE A 169 -0.57 -11.57 7.19
C ILE A 169 -1.90 -11.81 6.46
N VAL A 170 -1.84 -12.42 5.27
CA VAL A 170 -3.00 -12.88 4.51
C VAL A 170 -2.87 -14.39 4.32
N ARG A 171 -3.06 -15.11 5.41
CA ARG A 171 -2.74 -16.54 5.49
C ARG A 171 -3.45 -17.35 4.42
N GLY A 172 -2.64 -18.05 3.60
CA GLY A 172 -3.11 -18.91 2.52
C GLY A 172 -3.32 -18.20 1.18
N PHE A 173 -3.18 -16.87 1.12
CA PHE A 173 -3.15 -16.17 -0.15
C PHE A 173 -1.88 -16.52 -0.91
N SER A 174 -2.05 -16.90 -2.19
CA SER A 174 -0.96 -17.27 -3.09
C SER A 174 -1.30 -16.79 -4.50
N TYR A 175 -0.35 -16.10 -5.16
CA TYR A 175 -0.58 -15.54 -6.48
C TYR A 175 0.67 -15.61 -7.37
N PRO A 176 0.64 -16.34 -8.51
CA PRO A 176 1.80 -16.43 -9.42
C PRO A 176 2.19 -15.05 -9.94
N ILE A 177 3.48 -14.69 -9.82
CA ILE A 177 3.98 -13.38 -10.24
C ILE A 177 3.78 -13.15 -11.75
N ALA A 178 3.90 -14.19 -12.56
CA ALA A 178 3.61 -14.11 -13.99
C ALA A 178 2.22 -13.56 -14.29
N ASP A 179 1.24 -13.78 -13.43
CA ASP A 179 -0.13 -13.34 -13.63
C ASP A 179 -0.34 -11.84 -13.38
N LEU A 180 0.58 -11.18 -12.65
CA LEU A 180 0.58 -9.72 -12.48
C LEU A 180 0.79 -9.00 -13.81
N PHE A 181 1.67 -9.55 -14.65
CA PHE A 181 2.20 -8.87 -15.85
C PHE A 181 1.50 -9.28 -17.16
N ARG A 182 0.52 -10.18 -17.12
CA ARG A 182 -0.29 -10.59 -18.28
C ARG A 182 -1.24 -9.53 -18.78
#